data_5e82d7484044f6f8ec415185486a593f
#
_entry.id   5e82d7484044f6f8ec415185486a593f
#
_cell.length_a   1.000
_cell.length_b   1.000
_cell.length_c   1.000
_cell.angle_alpha   90.00
_cell.angle_beta   90.00
_cell.angle_gamma   90.00
#
_symmetry.space_group_name_H-M   'P 1'
#
loop_
_entity.id
_entity.type
_entity.pdbx_description
1 polymer ?
#
loop_
_entity_poly.entity_id
_entity_poly.type
_entity_poly.pdbx_seq_one_letter_code
_entity_poly.pdbx_strand_id
1 'polypeptide(L)'
;STQGYSSAASDVYKRQVYMCYKSVTGPIEYDDQKTIRDNAIIARLIEIRKAQIEYKNMYKTHAGSFDDLEKFLNTDKLPFLIKEGVLTDEQLEKGMTEAEAVKKGLIRRDTMWVLAKDTLLGKNYDVAAMRYVPAVPGEKITFKMDTATLKSGSGYEIKVFACEVPYKEYLRDMDAQLTYNLIDKAEKQGKFPGLRVGSLEEINNNAGNWE
;
A
#
# COMPACT_ATOMS: atom_id res chain seq x y z
N SER A 1 -60.85 18.18 18.74
CA SER A 1 -60.04 17.10 18.10
C SER A 1 -59.08 17.58 17.01
N THR A 2 -58.64 18.83 17.01
CA THR A 2 -57.74 19.41 16.01
C THR A 2 -56.23 19.30 16.36
N GLN A 3 -55.89 18.90 17.59
CA GLN A 3 -54.49 18.83 18.01
C GLN A 3 -53.77 17.52 17.53
N GLY A 4 -54.49 16.44 17.23
CA GLY A 4 -53.88 15.21 16.77
C GLY A 4 -53.37 15.23 15.32
N TYR A 5 -54.01 15.97 14.46
CA TYR A 5 -53.63 16.10 13.04
C TYR A 5 -52.36 16.96 12.83
N SER A 6 -52.17 17.96 13.69
CA SER A 6 -51.02 18.83 13.66
C SER A 6 -49.70 18.13 14.03
N SER A 7 -49.75 17.19 15.00
CA SER A 7 -48.52 16.50 15.42
C SER A 7 -48.11 15.44 14.40
N ALA A 8 -49.04 14.67 13.84
CA ALA A 8 -48.75 13.66 12.82
C ALA A 8 -48.20 14.28 11.55
N ALA A 9 -48.73 15.41 11.06
CA ALA A 9 -48.21 16.15 9.93
C ALA A 9 -46.79 16.70 10.20
N SER A 10 -46.53 17.16 11.40
CA SER A 10 -45.19 17.61 11.82
C SER A 10 -44.18 16.48 11.86
N ASP A 11 -44.58 15.27 12.32
CA ASP A 11 -43.70 14.12 12.40
C ASP A 11 -43.38 13.56 11.02
N VAL A 12 -44.36 13.54 10.10
CA VAL A 12 -44.15 13.15 8.70
C VAL A 12 -43.17 14.11 8.03
N TYR A 13 -43.33 15.41 8.24
CA TYR A 13 -42.43 16.43 7.68
C TYR A 13 -41.02 16.32 8.23
N LYS A 14 -40.86 16.15 9.53
CA LYS A 14 -39.55 15.93 10.17
C LYS A 14 -38.86 14.67 9.59
N ARG A 15 -39.62 13.60 9.42
CA ARG A 15 -39.11 12.35 8.81
C ARG A 15 -38.66 12.56 7.36
N GLN A 16 -39.43 13.30 6.57
CA GLN A 16 -39.06 13.62 5.20
C GLN A 16 -37.79 14.47 5.12
N VAL A 17 -37.68 15.51 5.95
CA VAL A 17 -36.49 16.37 6.04
C VAL A 17 -35.27 15.52 6.46
N TYR A 18 -35.43 14.64 7.44
CA TYR A 18 -34.37 13.76 7.87
C TYR A 18 -33.94 12.78 6.76
N MET A 19 -34.87 12.20 6.02
CA MET A 19 -34.58 11.32 4.88
C MET A 19 -33.85 12.07 3.77
N CYS A 20 -34.27 13.28 3.43
CA CYS A 20 -33.59 14.14 2.46
C CYS A 20 -32.16 14.48 2.92
N TYR A 21 -32.01 14.85 4.18
CA TYR A 21 -30.71 15.13 4.78
C TYR A 21 -29.77 13.90 4.69
N LYS A 22 -30.26 12.73 5.09
CA LYS A 22 -29.49 11.48 5.04
C LYS A 22 -29.15 11.03 3.62
N SER A 23 -30.02 11.30 2.63
CA SER A 23 -29.75 10.95 1.26
C SER A 23 -28.60 11.78 0.64
N VAL A 24 -28.38 12.98 1.15
CA VAL A 24 -27.26 13.86 0.71
C VAL A 24 -26.01 13.62 1.53
N THR A 25 -26.13 13.54 2.86
CA THR A 25 -24.97 13.42 3.76
C THR A 25 -24.41 12.01 3.85
N GLY A 26 -25.24 10.98 3.69
CA GLY A 26 -24.82 9.59 3.77
C GLY A 26 -23.70 9.22 2.80
N PRO A 27 -23.83 9.51 1.48
CA PRO A 27 -22.77 9.29 0.52
C PRO A 27 -21.49 10.09 0.81
N ILE A 28 -21.62 11.32 1.29
CA ILE A 28 -20.47 12.17 1.66
C ILE A 28 -19.71 11.56 2.85
N GLU A 29 -20.41 11.18 3.91
CA GLU A 29 -19.80 10.50 5.07
C GLU A 29 -19.14 9.18 4.67
N TYR A 30 -19.78 8.41 3.81
CA TYR A 30 -19.23 7.17 3.27
C TYR A 30 -17.92 7.41 2.52
N ASP A 31 -17.90 8.37 1.60
CA ASP A 31 -16.72 8.69 0.82
C ASP A 31 -15.57 9.21 1.68
N ASP A 32 -15.85 10.01 2.70
CA ASP A 32 -14.86 10.51 3.65
C ASP A 32 -14.22 9.36 4.44
N GLN A 33 -15.02 8.45 4.98
CA GLN A 33 -14.54 7.28 5.71
C GLN A 33 -13.76 6.32 4.81
N LYS A 34 -14.26 6.09 3.60
CA LYS A 34 -13.56 5.28 2.60
C LYS A 34 -12.20 5.88 2.28
N THR A 35 -12.12 7.19 2.07
CA THR A 35 -10.85 7.89 1.76
C THR A 35 -9.83 7.71 2.88
N ILE A 36 -10.24 7.83 4.14
CA ILE A 36 -9.35 7.60 5.29
C ILE A 36 -8.81 6.17 5.29
N ARG A 37 -9.67 5.18 5.07
CA ARG A 37 -9.26 3.79 4.99
C ARG A 37 -8.37 3.50 3.79
N ASP A 38 -8.73 4.01 2.62
CA ASP A 38 -7.94 3.85 1.39
C ASP A 38 -6.53 4.40 1.57
N ASN A 39 -6.37 5.58 2.14
CA ASN A 39 -5.06 6.18 2.36
C ASN A 39 -4.19 5.35 3.31
N ALA A 40 -4.78 4.85 4.40
CA ALA A 40 -4.07 3.98 5.34
C ALA A 40 -3.66 2.64 4.71
N ILE A 41 -4.54 2.03 3.92
CA ILE A 41 -4.29 0.77 3.23
C ILE A 41 -3.24 0.94 2.14
N ILE A 42 -3.33 2.00 1.34
CA ILE A 42 -2.35 2.33 0.30
C ILE A 42 -0.96 2.51 0.90
N ALA A 43 -0.85 3.24 2.01
CA ALA A 43 0.42 3.40 2.72
C ALA A 43 1.01 2.04 3.12
N ARG A 44 0.20 1.12 3.63
CA ARG A 44 0.63 -0.23 4.00
C ARG A 44 1.02 -1.06 2.78
N LEU A 45 0.27 -1.00 1.70
CA LEU A 45 0.61 -1.69 0.45
C LEU A 45 1.92 -1.19 -0.16
N ILE A 46 2.22 0.10 -0.04
CA ILE A 46 3.51 0.67 -0.45
C ILE A 46 4.66 0.11 0.40
N GLU A 47 4.46 -0.03 1.71
CA GLU A 47 5.45 -0.64 2.61
C GLU A 47 5.70 -2.11 2.25
N ILE A 48 4.65 -2.87 1.96
CA ILE A 48 4.75 -4.26 1.51
C ILE A 48 5.49 -4.34 0.17
N ARG A 49 5.21 -3.44 -0.75
CA ARG A 49 5.90 -3.35 -2.04
C ARG A 49 7.41 -3.12 -1.86
N LYS A 50 7.81 -2.20 -1.01
CA LYS A 50 9.23 -1.95 -0.70
C LYS A 50 9.91 -3.20 -0.16
N ALA A 51 9.28 -3.88 0.77
CA ALA A 51 9.81 -5.11 1.35
C ALA A 51 9.94 -6.23 0.30
N GLN A 52 8.96 -6.40 -0.56
CA GLN A 52 8.98 -7.41 -1.63
C GLN A 52 10.03 -7.12 -2.70
N ILE A 53 10.25 -5.87 -3.05
CA ILE A 53 11.29 -5.49 -4.00
C ILE A 53 12.67 -5.89 -3.48
N GLU A 54 12.96 -5.58 -2.22
CA GLU A 54 14.25 -5.93 -1.61
C GLU A 54 14.40 -7.43 -1.37
N TYR A 55 13.33 -8.12 -1.01
CA TYR A 55 13.32 -9.57 -0.89
C TYR A 55 13.68 -10.23 -2.23
N LYS A 56 13.07 -9.79 -3.33
CA LYS A 56 13.38 -10.27 -4.67
C LYS A 56 14.81 -9.97 -5.07
N ASN A 57 15.34 -8.79 -4.74
CA ASN A 57 16.74 -8.45 -5.03
C ASN A 57 17.71 -9.41 -4.34
N MET A 58 17.40 -9.85 -3.14
CA MET A 58 18.25 -10.77 -2.37
C MET A 58 18.04 -12.24 -2.75
N TYR A 59 16.80 -12.69 -2.88
CA TYR A 59 16.45 -14.11 -3.09
C TYR A 59 16.04 -14.47 -4.52
N LYS A 60 16.00 -13.51 -5.44
CA LYS A 60 15.61 -13.65 -6.85
C LYS A 60 14.16 -14.07 -7.08
N THR A 61 13.35 -14.13 -6.05
CA THR A 61 11.91 -14.38 -6.08
C THR A 61 11.23 -13.59 -4.96
N HIS A 62 9.94 -13.33 -5.09
CA HIS A 62 9.17 -12.66 -4.04
C HIS A 62 8.87 -13.62 -2.87
N ALA A 63 8.66 -13.06 -1.68
CA ALA A 63 8.17 -13.84 -0.55
C ALA A 63 6.76 -14.36 -0.84
N GLY A 64 6.57 -15.67 -0.68
CA GLY A 64 5.28 -16.32 -0.91
C GLY A 64 4.28 -16.16 0.22
N SER A 65 4.73 -15.72 1.38
CA SER A 65 3.90 -15.54 2.57
C SER A 65 4.37 -14.34 3.40
N PHE A 66 3.48 -13.83 4.26
CA PHE A 66 3.88 -12.79 5.22
C PHE A 66 4.86 -13.30 6.26
N ASP A 67 4.84 -14.57 6.59
CA ASP A 67 5.81 -15.17 7.52
C ASP A 67 7.23 -15.08 6.96
N ASP A 68 7.41 -15.39 5.68
CA ASP A 68 8.70 -15.27 4.99
C ASP A 68 9.15 -13.80 4.92
N LEU A 69 8.24 -12.89 4.60
CA LEU A 69 8.53 -11.46 4.52
C LEU A 69 8.90 -10.89 5.89
N GLU A 70 8.18 -11.28 6.93
CA GLU A 70 8.45 -10.88 8.32
C GLU A 70 9.81 -11.39 8.78
N LYS A 71 10.14 -12.64 8.52
CA LYS A 71 11.45 -13.20 8.82
C LYS A 71 12.58 -12.43 8.13
N PHE A 72 12.41 -12.12 6.85
CA PHE A 72 13.36 -11.31 6.08
C PHE A 72 13.59 -9.95 6.73
N LEU A 73 12.52 -9.24 7.07
CA LEU A 73 12.61 -7.91 7.66
C LEU A 73 13.26 -7.90 9.05
N ASN A 74 13.05 -8.95 9.84
CA ASN A 74 13.57 -9.05 11.20
C ASN A 74 14.98 -9.62 11.31
N THR A 75 15.44 -10.40 10.33
CA THR A 75 16.69 -11.14 10.44
C THR A 75 17.72 -10.78 9.38
N ASP A 76 17.32 -10.42 8.18
CA ASP A 76 18.24 -10.13 7.09
C ASP A 76 18.76 -8.70 7.16
N LYS A 77 20.00 -8.52 6.72
CA LYS A 77 20.68 -7.24 6.69
C LYS A 77 20.91 -6.80 5.26
N LEU A 78 20.69 -5.53 5.01
CA LEU A 78 20.93 -4.89 3.72
C LEU A 78 22.18 -4.02 3.79
N PRO A 79 22.98 -3.95 2.70
CA PRO A 79 24.14 -3.07 2.65
C PRO A 79 23.69 -1.61 2.56
N PHE A 80 24.23 -0.79 3.44
CA PHE A 80 24.09 0.65 3.40
C PHE A 80 25.44 1.28 3.09
N LEU A 81 25.53 2.00 1.99
CA LEU A 81 26.76 2.63 1.57
C LEU A 81 26.91 4.01 2.23
N ILE A 82 27.93 4.15 3.07
CA ILE A 82 28.33 5.43 3.65
C ILE A 82 29.40 6.06 2.78
N LYS A 83 29.17 7.29 2.35
CA LYS A 83 30.11 8.09 1.61
C LYS A 83 30.54 9.28 2.46
N GLU A 84 31.80 9.34 2.82
CA GLU A 84 32.40 10.48 3.51
C GLU A 84 33.29 11.27 2.57
N GLY A 85 33.11 12.59 2.56
CA GLY A 85 33.85 13.51 1.70
C GLY A 85 33.13 13.84 0.37
N VAL A 86 33.38 15.01 -0.11
CA VAL A 86 32.86 15.53 -1.37
C VAL A 86 34.01 16.10 -2.17
N LEU A 87 33.99 15.91 -3.48
CA LEU A 87 34.95 16.57 -4.40
C LEU A 87 34.73 18.09 -4.39
N THR A 88 35.80 18.85 -4.26
CA THR A 88 35.75 20.30 -4.40
C THR A 88 35.55 20.68 -5.88
N ASP A 89 35.06 21.89 -6.13
CA ASP A 89 34.86 22.39 -7.49
C ASP A 89 36.18 22.38 -8.30
N GLU A 90 37.28 22.71 -7.66
CA GLU A 90 38.61 22.64 -8.29
C GLU A 90 39.01 21.22 -8.72
N GLN A 91 38.64 20.21 -7.90
CA GLN A 91 38.91 18.80 -8.22
C GLN A 91 38.03 18.31 -9.37
N LEU A 92 36.79 18.77 -9.43
CA LEU A 92 35.85 18.47 -10.52
C LEU A 92 36.30 19.11 -11.83
N GLU A 93 36.77 20.37 -11.79
CA GLU A 93 37.32 21.09 -12.97
C GLU A 93 38.57 20.41 -13.52
N LYS A 94 39.38 19.78 -12.67
CA LYS A 94 40.57 19.01 -13.11
C LYS A 94 40.21 17.63 -13.67
N GLY A 95 38.93 17.28 -13.79
CA GLY A 95 38.47 16.02 -14.34
C GLY A 95 38.66 14.82 -13.41
N MET A 96 38.80 15.05 -12.11
CA MET A 96 38.94 13.99 -11.12
C MET A 96 37.61 13.20 -11.01
N THR A 97 37.67 11.87 -11.16
CA THR A 97 36.54 10.98 -10.98
C THR A 97 36.40 10.58 -9.51
N GLU A 98 35.19 10.11 -9.12
CA GLU A 98 34.96 9.53 -7.78
C GLU A 98 35.92 8.37 -7.48
N ALA A 99 36.18 7.51 -8.48
CA ALA A 99 37.08 6.37 -8.32
C ALA A 99 38.50 6.80 -8.00
N GLU A 100 39.02 7.87 -8.65
CA GLU A 100 40.35 8.45 -8.36
C GLU A 100 40.37 9.09 -6.97
N ALA A 101 39.30 9.78 -6.55
CA ALA A 101 39.18 10.37 -5.24
C ALA A 101 39.22 9.33 -4.12
N VAL A 102 38.58 8.20 -4.32
CA VAL A 102 38.61 7.06 -3.38
C VAL A 102 40.03 6.49 -3.27
N LYS A 103 40.73 6.32 -4.39
CA LYS A 103 42.12 5.85 -4.41
C LYS A 103 43.09 6.81 -3.69
N LYS A 104 42.86 8.12 -3.78
CA LYS A 104 43.64 9.15 -3.13
C LYS A 104 43.28 9.43 -1.68
N GLY A 105 42.25 8.75 -1.14
CA GLY A 105 41.77 8.93 0.22
C GLY A 105 40.97 10.21 0.47
N LEU A 106 40.57 10.93 -0.58
CA LEU A 106 39.76 12.14 -0.49
C LEU A 106 38.29 11.87 -0.22
N ILE A 107 37.80 10.72 -0.67
CA ILE A 107 36.47 10.20 -0.42
C ILE A 107 36.62 8.83 0.18
N ARG A 108 35.95 8.62 1.33
CA ARG A 108 35.87 7.32 1.97
C ARG A 108 34.50 6.71 1.70
N ARG A 109 34.48 5.49 1.19
CA ARG A 109 33.29 4.66 1.06
C ARG A 109 33.39 3.49 2.02
N ASP A 110 32.36 3.36 2.84
CA ASP A 110 32.25 2.26 3.78
C ASP A 110 30.89 1.61 3.63
N THR A 111 30.81 0.30 3.82
CA THR A 111 29.56 -0.44 3.75
C THR A 111 29.16 -0.86 5.14
N MET A 112 28.00 -0.42 5.60
CA MET A 112 27.41 -0.82 6.85
C MET A 112 26.23 -1.76 6.58
N TRP A 113 26.14 -2.84 7.33
CA TRP A 113 25.05 -3.80 7.23
C TRP A 113 23.99 -3.49 8.29
N VAL A 114 22.77 -3.19 7.84
CA VAL A 114 21.64 -2.77 8.67
C VAL A 114 20.49 -3.72 8.45
N LEU A 115 19.73 -4.03 9.51
CA LEU A 115 18.52 -4.85 9.39
C LEU A 115 17.59 -4.29 8.28
N ALA A 116 17.03 -5.17 7.47
CA ALA A 116 16.13 -4.80 6.39
C ALA A 116 14.97 -3.93 6.89
N LYS A 117 14.36 -4.28 8.01
CA LYS A 117 13.32 -3.50 8.67
C LYS A 117 13.77 -2.05 8.94
N ASP A 118 14.94 -1.87 9.52
CA ASP A 118 15.44 -0.55 9.91
C ASP A 118 15.74 0.33 8.69
N THR A 119 16.24 -0.28 7.62
CA THR A 119 16.56 0.43 6.37
C THR A 119 15.31 0.83 5.60
N LEU A 120 14.33 -0.05 5.48
CA LEU A 120 13.17 0.12 4.62
C LEU A 120 11.99 0.82 5.32
N LEU A 121 11.76 0.52 6.60
CA LEU A 121 10.53 0.87 7.30
C LEU A 121 10.76 1.67 8.59
N GLY A 122 11.98 1.63 9.14
CA GLY A 122 12.34 2.28 10.39
C GLY A 122 12.38 1.34 11.60
N LYS A 123 13.13 1.75 12.63
CA LYS A 123 13.40 0.92 13.82
C LYS A 123 12.15 0.58 14.62
N ASN A 124 11.18 1.48 14.63
CA ASN A 124 9.95 1.34 15.44
C ASN A 124 8.79 0.72 14.65
N TYR A 125 9.02 0.24 13.44
CA TYR A 125 7.98 -0.37 12.63
C TYR A 125 7.56 -1.72 13.19
N ASP A 126 6.26 -1.93 13.37
CA ASP A 126 5.69 -3.21 13.79
C ASP A 126 5.52 -4.14 12.58
N VAL A 127 6.51 -4.99 12.36
CA VAL A 127 6.52 -5.94 11.24
C VAL A 127 5.38 -6.96 11.33
N ALA A 128 5.02 -7.37 12.54
CA ALA A 128 3.94 -8.33 12.75
C ALA A 128 2.57 -7.78 12.34
N ALA A 129 2.39 -6.47 12.40
CA ALA A 129 1.15 -5.81 11.98
C ALA A 129 1.04 -5.58 10.46
N MET A 130 2.12 -5.79 9.70
CA MET A 130 2.16 -5.54 8.26
C MET A 130 1.10 -6.34 7.48
N ARG A 131 0.84 -7.57 7.89
CA ARG A 131 -0.12 -8.47 7.25
C ARG A 131 -1.59 -8.05 7.40
N TYR A 132 -1.88 -7.20 8.38
CA TYR A 132 -3.24 -6.80 8.70
C TYR A 132 -3.62 -5.50 8.00
N VAL A 133 -4.88 -5.45 7.56
CA VAL A 133 -5.44 -4.25 6.93
C VAL A 133 -5.67 -3.17 7.99
N PRO A 134 -5.05 -1.99 7.85
CA PRO A 134 -5.17 -0.92 8.84
C PRO A 134 -6.51 -0.19 8.74
N ALA A 135 -6.87 0.56 9.77
CA ALA A 135 -8.01 1.48 9.84
C ALA A 135 -9.40 0.84 9.68
N VAL A 136 -9.52 -0.48 9.79
CA VAL A 136 -10.80 -1.18 9.75
C VAL A 136 -11.18 -1.63 11.16
N PRO A 137 -12.35 -1.22 11.68
CA PRO A 137 -12.80 -1.65 13.01
C PRO A 137 -13.25 -3.11 13.01
N GLY A 138 -13.24 -3.73 14.19
CA GLY A 138 -13.67 -5.10 14.41
C GLY A 138 -12.56 -6.13 14.25
N GLU A 139 -12.88 -7.31 13.73
CA GLU A 139 -11.90 -8.38 13.53
C GLU A 139 -10.81 -7.98 12.54
N LYS A 140 -9.60 -8.44 12.83
CA LYS A 140 -8.44 -8.19 11.95
C LYS A 140 -8.63 -8.88 10.61
N ILE A 141 -8.42 -8.14 9.53
CA ILE A 141 -8.43 -8.63 8.16
C ILE A 141 -6.99 -8.74 7.69
N THR A 142 -6.65 -9.89 7.11
CA THR A 142 -5.32 -10.13 6.53
C THR A 142 -5.35 -9.83 5.04
N PHE A 143 -4.33 -9.15 4.52
CA PHE A 143 -4.15 -9.02 3.08
C PHE A 143 -3.95 -10.38 2.42
N LYS A 144 -4.45 -10.53 1.22
CA LYS A 144 -4.13 -11.67 0.36
C LYS A 144 -2.89 -11.34 -0.46
N MET A 145 -1.85 -12.14 -0.30
CA MET A 145 -0.59 -11.96 -1.02
C MET A 145 -0.22 -13.27 -1.72
N ASP A 146 0.05 -13.20 -3.02
CA ASP A 146 0.46 -14.32 -3.85
C ASP A 146 1.60 -13.92 -4.78
N THR A 147 2.26 -14.93 -5.32
CA THR A 147 3.34 -14.78 -6.28
C THR A 147 3.08 -15.60 -7.53
N ALA A 148 3.67 -15.19 -8.65
CA ALA A 148 3.60 -15.93 -9.90
C ALA A 148 4.88 -15.71 -10.71
N THR A 149 5.04 -16.53 -11.74
CA THR A 149 6.09 -16.37 -12.75
C THR A 149 5.41 -16.20 -14.10
N LEU A 150 5.68 -15.09 -14.77
CA LEU A 150 5.16 -14.78 -16.09
C LEU A 150 6.28 -14.85 -17.12
N LYS A 151 5.92 -15.21 -18.36
CA LYS A 151 6.85 -15.14 -19.48
C LYS A 151 6.63 -13.84 -20.25
N SER A 152 7.71 -13.07 -20.45
CA SER A 152 7.68 -11.90 -21.33
C SER A 152 7.54 -12.32 -22.78
N GLY A 153 7.20 -11.36 -23.66
CA GLY A 153 7.12 -11.58 -25.12
C GLY A 153 8.44 -12.07 -25.74
N SER A 154 9.57 -11.83 -25.09
CA SER A 154 10.91 -12.31 -25.50
C SER A 154 11.31 -13.66 -24.86
N GLY A 155 10.41 -14.32 -24.11
CA GLY A 155 10.63 -15.61 -23.51
C GLY A 155 11.32 -15.62 -22.15
N TYR A 156 11.64 -14.47 -21.58
CA TYR A 156 12.22 -14.34 -20.24
C TYR A 156 11.16 -14.59 -19.16
N GLU A 157 11.55 -15.30 -18.11
CA GLU A 157 10.74 -15.47 -16.91
C GLU A 157 10.84 -14.25 -16.01
N ILE A 158 9.69 -13.69 -15.64
CA ILE A 158 9.59 -12.55 -14.73
C ILE A 158 8.79 -12.95 -13.51
N LYS A 159 9.39 -12.78 -12.33
CA LYS A 159 8.71 -13.00 -11.06
C LYS A 159 7.84 -11.80 -10.73
N VAL A 160 6.59 -12.06 -10.38
CA VAL A 160 5.61 -11.05 -9.99
C VAL A 160 4.96 -11.43 -8.67
N PHE A 161 4.41 -10.44 -7.99
CA PHE A 161 3.57 -10.64 -6.81
C PHE A 161 2.35 -9.73 -6.89
N ALA A 162 1.34 -10.05 -6.11
CA ALA A 162 0.22 -9.18 -5.85
C ALA A 162 -0.17 -9.25 -4.38
N CYS A 163 -0.55 -8.11 -3.82
CA CYS A 163 -1.09 -8.01 -2.48
C CYS A 163 -2.36 -7.17 -2.54
N GLU A 164 -3.46 -7.70 -2.01
CA GLU A 164 -4.77 -7.12 -2.24
C GLU A 164 -5.71 -7.23 -1.05
N VAL A 165 -6.69 -6.35 -1.01
CA VAL A 165 -7.86 -6.42 -0.12
C VAL A 165 -9.09 -5.94 -0.88
N PRO A 166 -10.17 -6.75 -0.98
CA PRO A 166 -11.38 -6.33 -1.68
C PRO A 166 -12.23 -5.35 -0.86
N TYR A 167 -13.00 -4.52 -1.53
CA TYR A 167 -13.94 -3.57 -0.89
C TYR A 167 -14.86 -4.26 0.10
N LYS A 168 -15.39 -5.44 -0.25
CA LYS A 168 -16.32 -6.20 0.60
C LYS A 168 -15.75 -6.55 1.96
N GLU A 169 -14.43 -6.64 2.10
CA GLU A 169 -13.77 -6.95 3.37
C GLU A 169 -13.49 -5.69 4.18
N TYR A 170 -12.85 -4.67 3.60
CA TYR A 170 -12.45 -3.50 4.38
C TYR A 170 -13.54 -2.43 4.51
N LEU A 171 -14.64 -2.55 3.77
CA LEU A 171 -15.82 -1.71 3.88
C LEU A 171 -17.04 -2.46 4.43
N ARG A 172 -16.83 -3.64 5.04
CA ARG A 172 -17.90 -4.56 5.51
C ARG A 172 -18.85 -3.96 6.54
N ASP A 173 -18.39 -3.03 7.34
CA ASP A 173 -19.15 -2.34 8.39
C ASP A 173 -19.82 -1.04 7.91
N MET A 174 -19.62 -0.68 6.65
CA MET A 174 -20.17 0.53 6.03
C MET A 174 -21.43 0.21 5.24
N ASP A 175 -22.06 1.24 4.67
CA ASP A 175 -23.31 1.09 3.91
C ASP A 175 -23.19 0.02 2.82
N ALA A 176 -24.04 -1.01 2.90
CA ALA A 176 -23.98 -2.16 2.02
C ALA A 176 -24.34 -1.81 0.57
N GLN A 177 -25.28 -0.91 0.34
CA GLN A 177 -25.69 -0.52 -1.01
C GLN A 177 -24.62 0.29 -1.72
N LEU A 178 -23.99 1.23 -1.03
CA LEU A 178 -22.89 2.03 -1.59
C LEU A 178 -21.68 1.15 -1.88
N THR A 179 -21.36 0.20 -1.00
CA THR A 179 -20.29 -0.77 -1.23
C THR A 179 -20.60 -1.68 -2.43
N TYR A 180 -21.83 -2.17 -2.54
CA TYR A 180 -22.28 -2.94 -3.69
C TYR A 180 -22.12 -2.16 -5.01
N ASN A 181 -22.49 -0.88 -5.02
CA ASN A 181 -22.35 -0.03 -6.19
C ASN A 181 -20.89 0.12 -6.62
N LEU A 182 -19.97 0.25 -5.68
CA LEU A 182 -18.52 0.31 -5.96
C LEU A 182 -18.01 -0.99 -6.58
N ILE A 183 -18.40 -2.13 -6.02
CA ILE A 183 -18.01 -3.45 -6.51
C ILE A 183 -18.56 -3.67 -7.92
N ASP A 184 -19.84 -3.41 -8.12
CA ASP A 184 -20.51 -3.56 -9.42
C ASP A 184 -19.85 -2.68 -10.50
N LYS A 185 -19.55 -1.43 -10.18
CA LYS A 185 -18.85 -0.51 -11.08
C LYS A 185 -17.46 -1.03 -11.47
N ALA A 186 -16.68 -1.51 -10.50
CA ALA A 186 -15.36 -2.05 -10.76
C ALA A 186 -15.42 -3.30 -11.63
N GLU A 187 -16.32 -4.24 -11.33
CA GLU A 187 -16.51 -5.46 -12.11
C GLU A 187 -16.94 -5.19 -13.55
N LYS A 188 -17.87 -4.27 -13.76
CA LYS A 188 -18.30 -3.84 -15.10
C LYS A 188 -17.18 -3.19 -15.91
N GLN A 189 -16.21 -2.57 -15.25
CA GLN A 189 -15.03 -1.99 -15.89
C GLN A 189 -13.88 -2.99 -16.05
N GLY A 190 -14.05 -4.23 -15.63
CA GLY A 190 -12.97 -5.24 -15.62
C GLY A 190 -11.82 -4.92 -14.65
N LYS A 191 -12.11 -4.12 -13.63
CA LYS A 191 -11.12 -3.73 -12.60
C LYS A 191 -11.30 -4.56 -11.34
N PHE A 192 -10.20 -4.72 -10.59
CA PHE A 192 -10.27 -5.37 -9.29
C PHE A 192 -11.12 -4.53 -8.31
N PRO A 193 -12.14 -5.14 -7.67
CA PRO A 193 -13.03 -4.43 -6.74
C PRO A 193 -12.41 -4.27 -5.36
N GLY A 194 -11.39 -3.46 -5.25
CA GLY A 194 -10.62 -3.22 -4.05
C GLY A 194 -9.32 -2.48 -4.32
N LEU A 195 -8.38 -2.61 -3.37
CA LEU A 195 -7.04 -2.07 -3.49
C LEU A 195 -6.04 -3.21 -3.68
N ARG A 196 -5.19 -3.08 -4.67
CA ARG A 196 -4.17 -4.07 -5.03
C ARG A 196 -2.90 -3.41 -5.48
N VAL A 197 -1.76 -3.95 -5.04
CA VAL A 197 -0.44 -3.62 -5.54
C VAL A 197 0.11 -4.83 -6.31
N GLY A 198 0.73 -4.57 -7.44
CA GLY A 198 1.23 -5.63 -8.32
C GLY A 198 0.13 -6.33 -9.13
N SER A 199 0.51 -7.38 -9.83
CA SER A 199 -0.40 -8.22 -10.60
C SER A 199 0.20 -9.61 -10.80
N LEU A 200 -0.64 -10.64 -10.76
CA LEU A 200 -0.27 -12.02 -11.10
C LEU A 200 -0.47 -12.34 -12.57
N GLU A 201 -1.19 -11.50 -13.30
CA GLU A 201 -1.60 -11.75 -14.68
C GLU A 201 -0.78 -10.95 -15.70
N GLU A 202 -0.24 -9.81 -15.29
CA GLU A 202 0.52 -8.91 -16.17
C GLU A 202 1.73 -8.31 -15.45
N ILE A 203 2.68 -7.84 -16.25
CA ILE A 203 3.89 -7.18 -15.74
C ILE A 203 3.61 -5.69 -15.69
N ASN A 204 3.40 -5.15 -14.48
CA ASN A 204 3.06 -3.75 -14.26
C ASN A 204 4.05 -2.98 -13.37
N ASN A 205 5.26 -3.50 -13.19
CA ASN A 205 6.29 -2.94 -12.31
C ASN A 205 5.83 -2.74 -10.86
N ASN A 206 4.99 -3.63 -10.35
CA ASN A 206 4.41 -3.57 -9.01
C ASN A 206 3.58 -2.29 -8.77
N ALA A 207 2.97 -1.75 -9.79
CA ALA A 207 2.11 -0.59 -9.65
C ALA A 207 0.86 -0.93 -8.83
N GLY A 208 0.38 0.06 -8.09
CA GLY A 208 -0.91 -0.02 -7.41
C GLY A 208 -2.04 0.36 -8.35
N ASN A 209 -3.23 -0.20 -8.13
CA ASN A 209 -4.40 0.13 -8.95
C ASN A 209 -5.00 1.53 -8.67
N TRP A 210 -4.39 2.27 -7.77
CA TRP A 210 -4.69 3.67 -7.47
C TRP A 210 -3.77 4.67 -8.19
N GLU A 211 -2.69 4.20 -8.80
CA GLU A 211 -1.68 5.01 -9.51
C GLU A 211 -2.09 5.38 -10.93
#